data_32fce7a49c0c43400359f0afb6449f20
#
_entry.id   32fce7a49c0c43400359f0afb6449f20
#
_cell.length_a   1.000
_cell.length_b   1.000
_cell.length_c   1.000
_cell.angle_alpha   90.00
_cell.angle_beta   90.00
_cell.angle_gamma   90.00
#
_symmetry.space_group_name_H-M   'P 1'
#
loop_
_entity.id
_entity.type
_entity.pdbx_description
1 polymer ?
#
loop_
_entity_poly.entity_id
_entity_poly.type
_entity_poly.pdbx_seq_one_letter_code
_entity_poly.pdbx_strand_id
1 'polypeptide(L)'
;MKISSTDIDLFIKKPSELFLAYLLHGPAFGLIEERANTLARVFSPNLEDPFSVSKLTGKEVQAHPALLADALNSMALIGTTKVVLLSGTSSEIGSSVRANIEYLNTNCRLIITARDSTTKHSLIKLCEKHYGSKTNFKPQIFNDYRELNWVSLKDKKLHTF
;
A
#
# COMPACT_ATOMS: atom_id res chain seq x y z
N MET A 1 -9.43 -4.27 5.57
CA MET A 1 -9.44 -5.72 5.87
C MET A 1 -8.09 -6.11 6.44
N LYS A 2 -8.07 -6.93 7.50
CA LYS A 2 -6.84 -7.51 8.06
C LYS A 2 -6.73 -8.96 7.61
N ILE A 3 -5.60 -9.31 7.03
CA ILE A 3 -5.29 -10.68 6.61
C ILE A 3 -4.43 -11.33 7.68
N SER A 4 -4.75 -12.57 8.06
CA SER A 4 -3.93 -13.31 9.01
C SER A 4 -2.58 -13.70 8.40
N SER A 5 -1.56 -13.91 9.24
CA SER A 5 -0.23 -14.29 8.77
C SER A 5 -0.20 -15.61 8.01
N THR A 6 -1.15 -16.49 8.26
CA THR A 6 -1.30 -17.79 7.57
C THR A 6 -1.86 -17.62 6.16
N ASP A 7 -2.66 -16.59 5.91
CA ASP A 7 -3.37 -16.39 4.65
C ASP A 7 -2.68 -15.38 3.73
N ILE A 8 -1.65 -14.68 4.22
CA ILE A 8 -0.94 -13.65 3.47
C ILE A 8 -0.41 -14.20 2.14
N ASP A 9 0.28 -15.35 2.16
CA ASP A 9 0.92 -15.90 0.97
C ASP A 9 -0.09 -16.31 -0.11
N LEU A 10 -1.28 -16.75 0.30
CA LEU A 10 -2.38 -17.04 -0.63
C LEU A 10 -2.99 -15.75 -1.17
N PHE A 11 -3.19 -14.76 -0.30
CA PHE A 11 -3.79 -13.49 -0.67
C PHE A 11 -2.92 -12.70 -1.67
N ILE A 12 -1.61 -12.61 -1.44
CA ILE A 12 -0.71 -11.84 -2.32
C ILE A 12 -0.56 -12.45 -3.72
N LYS A 13 -0.80 -13.75 -3.88
CA LYS A 13 -0.78 -14.42 -5.20
C LYS A 13 -2.04 -14.17 -6.03
N LYS A 14 -3.16 -13.91 -5.35
CA LYS A 14 -4.45 -13.62 -5.98
C LYS A 14 -5.16 -12.49 -5.21
N PRO A 15 -4.60 -11.27 -5.24
CA PRO A 15 -5.23 -10.14 -4.58
C PRO A 15 -6.54 -9.78 -5.31
N SER A 16 -7.51 -9.30 -4.55
CA SER A 16 -8.71 -8.76 -5.16
C SER A 16 -8.38 -7.43 -5.85
N GLU A 17 -8.88 -7.23 -7.06
CA GLU A 17 -8.73 -5.98 -7.81
C GLU A 17 -9.44 -4.79 -7.14
N LEU A 18 -10.30 -5.08 -6.19
CA LEU A 18 -11.05 -4.09 -5.43
C LEU A 18 -10.17 -3.25 -4.50
N PHE A 19 -9.01 -3.78 -4.07
CA PHE A 19 -8.11 -3.04 -3.19
C PHE A 19 -7.16 -2.14 -3.99
N LEU A 20 -7.14 -0.86 -3.63
CA LEU A 20 -6.27 0.15 -4.26
C LEU A 20 -4.96 0.35 -3.49
N ALA A 21 -4.95 0.05 -2.20
CA ALA A 21 -3.78 0.21 -1.36
C ALA A 21 -3.58 -0.97 -0.40
N TYR A 22 -2.32 -1.30 -0.19
CA TYR A 22 -1.87 -2.41 0.64
C TYR A 22 -0.82 -1.90 1.63
N LEU A 23 -0.98 -2.24 2.89
CA LEU A 23 0.02 -1.98 3.93
C LEU A 23 0.58 -3.30 4.44
N LEU A 24 1.85 -3.56 4.18
CA LEU A 24 2.60 -4.68 4.72
C LEU A 24 3.49 -4.18 5.85
N HIS A 25 3.35 -4.76 7.02
CA HIS A 25 4.14 -4.37 8.19
C HIS A 25 4.41 -5.57 9.10
N GLY A 26 5.47 -5.50 9.87
CA GLY A 26 5.86 -6.57 10.78
C GLY A 26 7.35 -6.52 11.11
N PRO A 27 7.84 -7.46 11.95
CA PRO A 27 9.23 -7.46 12.40
C PRO A 27 10.21 -7.97 11.34
N ALA A 28 9.76 -8.76 10.37
CA ALA A 28 10.60 -9.39 9.36
C ALA A 28 10.64 -8.56 8.08
N PHE A 29 11.44 -7.51 8.08
CA PHE A 29 11.45 -6.55 6.99
C PHE A 29 11.79 -7.18 5.62
N GLY A 30 12.77 -8.09 5.55
CA GLY A 30 13.11 -8.77 4.30
C GLY A 30 11.96 -9.59 3.71
N LEU A 31 11.20 -10.30 4.57
CA LEU A 31 10.02 -11.04 4.15
C LEU A 31 8.88 -10.11 3.69
N ILE A 32 8.73 -8.97 4.37
CA ILE A 32 7.74 -7.95 4.01
C ILE A 32 8.05 -7.38 2.62
N GLU A 33 9.31 -7.06 2.33
CA GLU A 33 9.71 -6.58 1.01
C GLU A 33 9.54 -7.65 -0.09
N GLU A 34 9.91 -8.89 0.19
CA GLU A 34 9.69 -10.01 -0.74
C GLU A 34 8.21 -10.17 -1.08
N ARG A 35 7.35 -10.12 -0.08
CA ARG A 35 5.89 -10.19 -0.25
C ARG A 35 5.34 -8.99 -1.01
N ALA A 36 5.83 -7.79 -0.73
CA ALA A 36 5.43 -6.59 -1.46
C ALA A 36 5.82 -6.68 -2.94
N ASN A 37 7.02 -7.17 -3.24
CA ASN A 37 7.47 -7.39 -4.60
C ASN A 37 6.65 -8.48 -5.30
N THR A 38 6.30 -9.55 -4.60
CA THR A 38 5.45 -10.62 -5.15
C THR A 38 4.05 -10.08 -5.48
N LEU A 39 3.47 -9.30 -4.58
CA LEU A 39 2.18 -8.64 -4.80
C LEU A 39 2.26 -7.65 -5.98
N ALA A 40 3.32 -6.86 -6.05
CA ALA A 40 3.53 -5.89 -7.12
C ALA A 40 3.60 -6.56 -8.50
N ARG A 41 4.27 -7.71 -8.60
CA ARG A 41 4.37 -8.49 -9.86
C ARG A 41 3.03 -9.01 -10.37
N VAL A 42 2.03 -9.15 -9.52
CA VAL A 42 0.69 -9.51 -9.97
C VAL A 42 0.08 -8.41 -10.84
N PHE A 43 0.35 -7.14 -10.50
CA PHE A 43 -0.18 -5.98 -11.23
C PHE A 43 0.77 -5.50 -12.34
N SER A 44 2.08 -5.61 -12.11
CA SER A 44 3.12 -5.24 -13.07
C SER A 44 4.25 -6.28 -13.03
N PRO A 45 4.32 -7.19 -14.01
CA PRO A 45 5.29 -8.28 -14.00
C PRO A 45 6.76 -7.82 -14.00
N ASN A 46 7.06 -6.70 -14.64
CA ASN A 46 8.39 -6.11 -14.66
C ASN A 46 8.50 -4.94 -13.67
N LEU A 47 9.10 -5.20 -12.51
CA LEU A 47 9.29 -4.17 -11.46
C LEU A 47 10.39 -3.14 -11.79
N GLU A 48 11.15 -3.34 -12.85
CA GLU A 48 12.19 -2.39 -13.29
C GLU A 48 11.70 -1.45 -14.41
N ASP A 49 10.44 -1.61 -14.84
CA ASP A 49 9.83 -0.71 -15.81
C ASP A 49 9.41 0.61 -15.13
N PRO A 50 10.11 1.73 -15.41
CA PRO A 50 9.81 3.01 -14.76
C PRO A 50 8.46 3.61 -15.17
N PHE A 51 7.89 3.17 -16.28
CA PHE A 51 6.57 3.63 -16.72
C PHE A 51 5.44 2.98 -15.93
N SER A 52 5.61 1.72 -15.56
CA SER A 52 4.59 0.96 -14.83
C SER A 52 4.82 0.92 -13.33
N VAL A 53 6.06 1.10 -12.86
CA VAL A 53 6.43 1.00 -11.44
C VAL A 53 7.19 2.24 -10.98
N SER A 54 6.72 2.85 -9.91
CA SER A 54 7.45 3.90 -9.18
C SER A 54 7.88 3.37 -7.82
N LYS A 55 9.18 3.44 -7.52
CA LYS A 55 9.75 3.05 -6.24
C LYS A 55 10.12 4.30 -5.46
N LEU A 56 9.51 4.50 -4.30
CA LEU A 56 9.70 5.66 -3.44
C LEU A 56 10.09 5.22 -2.03
N THR A 57 10.95 5.99 -1.39
CA THR A 57 11.30 5.81 0.02
C THR A 57 10.63 6.85 0.90
N GLY A 58 10.46 6.54 2.18
CA GLY A 58 9.90 7.46 3.16
C GLY A 58 10.69 8.76 3.27
N LYS A 59 12.02 8.67 3.17
CA LYS A 59 12.89 9.86 3.19
C LYS A 59 12.68 10.77 1.99
N GLU A 60 12.52 10.20 0.79
CA GLU A 60 12.25 10.97 -0.42
C GLU A 60 10.91 11.70 -0.34
N VAL A 61 9.85 11.01 0.07
CA VAL A 61 8.52 11.64 0.18
C VAL A 61 8.43 12.62 1.35
N GLN A 62 9.26 12.46 2.37
CA GLN A 62 9.38 13.43 3.47
C GLN A 62 10.09 14.71 2.99
N ALA A 63 11.15 14.57 2.21
CA ALA A 63 11.90 15.69 1.64
C ALA A 63 11.09 16.40 0.52
N HIS A 64 10.37 15.64 -0.29
CA HIS A 64 9.60 16.12 -1.43
C HIS A 64 8.18 15.54 -1.42
N PRO A 65 7.24 16.15 -0.65
CA PRO A 65 5.89 15.60 -0.46
C PRO A 65 5.07 15.42 -1.74
N ALA A 66 5.38 16.16 -2.80
CA ALA A 66 4.70 16.04 -4.09
C ALA A 66 4.99 14.73 -4.83
N LEU A 67 6.12 14.07 -4.54
CA LEU A 67 6.53 12.84 -5.25
C LEU A 67 5.47 11.74 -5.20
N LEU A 68 4.82 11.55 -4.06
CA LEU A 68 3.79 10.53 -3.92
C LEU A 68 2.56 10.89 -4.74
N ALA A 69 2.12 12.14 -4.71
CA ALA A 69 1.00 12.62 -5.52
C ALA A 69 1.27 12.43 -7.02
N ASP A 70 2.47 12.83 -7.46
CA ASP A 70 2.88 12.71 -8.86
C ASP A 70 2.91 11.24 -9.30
N ALA A 71 3.45 10.35 -8.45
CA ALA A 71 3.48 8.91 -8.73
C ALA A 71 2.09 8.30 -8.82
N LEU A 72 1.17 8.67 -7.91
CA LEU A 72 -0.21 8.17 -7.91
C LEU A 72 -1.04 8.68 -9.08
N ASN A 73 -0.77 9.90 -9.55
CA ASN A 73 -1.46 10.51 -10.67
C ASN A 73 -0.82 10.18 -12.03
N SER A 74 0.40 9.64 -12.05
CA SER A 74 1.04 9.25 -13.29
C SER A 74 0.30 8.07 -13.92
N MET A 75 0.18 8.09 -15.24
CA MET A 75 -0.45 7.01 -15.98
C MET A 75 0.59 5.96 -16.38
N ALA A 76 0.23 4.68 -16.23
CA ALA A 76 0.99 3.61 -16.85
C ALA A 76 0.78 3.60 -18.37
N LEU A 77 1.64 2.89 -19.09
CA LEU A 77 1.41 2.61 -20.51
C LEU A 77 0.09 1.84 -20.70
N ILE A 78 -0.50 1.99 -21.87
CA ILE A 78 -1.79 1.40 -22.22
C ILE A 78 -1.82 -0.10 -21.89
N GLY A 79 -2.83 -0.52 -21.12
CA GLY A 79 -3.05 -1.92 -20.76
C GLY A 79 -2.31 -2.42 -19.52
N THR A 80 -1.61 -1.53 -18.79
CA THR A 80 -0.94 -1.89 -17.53
C THR A 80 -1.48 -1.08 -16.35
N THR A 81 -1.44 -1.68 -15.16
CA THR A 81 -1.77 -0.97 -13.91
C THR A 81 -0.51 -0.32 -13.35
N LYS A 82 -0.59 0.95 -13.00
CA LYS A 82 0.52 1.63 -12.30
C LYS A 82 0.68 1.04 -10.90
N VAL A 83 1.91 0.74 -10.53
CA VAL A 83 2.26 0.30 -9.18
C VAL A 83 3.18 1.33 -8.53
N VAL A 84 2.84 1.78 -7.34
CA VAL A 84 3.68 2.63 -6.51
C VAL A 84 4.12 1.82 -5.29
N LEU A 85 5.40 1.56 -5.18
CA LEU A 85 6.04 0.92 -4.04
C LEU A 85 6.60 2.01 -3.13
N LEU A 86 6.09 2.09 -1.90
CA LEU A 86 6.53 3.07 -0.89
C LEU A 86 7.07 2.34 0.32
N SER A 87 8.37 2.51 0.62
CA SER A 87 9.03 1.86 1.74
C SER A 87 9.57 2.87 2.76
N GLY A 88 9.42 2.58 4.05
CA GLY A 88 9.95 3.46 5.10
C GLY A 88 9.42 3.13 6.48
N THR A 89 9.63 4.02 7.43
CA THR A 89 8.99 3.96 8.74
C THR A 89 7.63 4.64 8.71
N SER A 90 6.73 4.27 9.62
CA SER A 90 5.40 4.91 9.70
C SER A 90 5.49 6.41 9.96
N SER A 91 6.54 6.89 10.64
CA SER A 91 6.77 8.30 10.89
C SER A 91 7.19 9.07 9.63
N GLU A 92 7.98 8.44 8.75
CA GLU A 92 8.42 9.06 7.49
C GLU A 92 7.29 9.16 6.48
N ILE A 93 6.46 8.13 6.37
CA ILE A 93 5.47 8.00 5.29
C ILE A 93 4.04 8.37 5.69
N GLY A 94 3.73 8.37 6.98
CA GLY A 94 2.35 8.54 7.47
C GLY A 94 1.68 9.85 7.05
N SER A 95 2.39 10.97 7.10
CA SER A 95 1.88 12.28 6.68
C SER A 95 1.63 12.35 5.17
N SER A 96 2.59 11.84 4.38
CA SER A 96 2.48 11.81 2.92
C SER A 96 1.33 10.91 2.46
N VAL A 97 1.17 9.74 3.07
CA VAL A 97 0.04 8.84 2.76
C VAL A 97 -1.29 9.50 3.12
N ARG A 98 -1.38 10.14 4.30
CA ARG A 98 -2.59 10.88 4.71
C ARG A 98 -2.97 11.97 3.73
N ALA A 99 -1.99 12.75 3.28
CA ALA A 99 -2.22 13.85 2.35
C ALA A 99 -2.62 13.39 0.94
N ASN A 100 -2.26 12.17 0.55
CA ASN A 100 -2.41 11.67 -0.80
C ASN A 100 -3.43 10.53 -0.95
N ILE A 101 -4.11 10.13 0.13
CA ILE A 101 -5.08 9.03 0.10
C ILE A 101 -6.24 9.30 -0.89
N GLU A 102 -6.55 10.57 -1.15
CA GLU A 102 -7.59 11.01 -2.06
C GLU A 102 -7.24 10.81 -3.54
N TYR A 103 -5.96 10.67 -3.86
CA TYR A 103 -5.49 10.44 -5.22
C TYR A 103 -5.47 8.96 -5.60
N LEU A 104 -5.82 8.05 -4.68
CA LEU A 104 -5.97 6.64 -5.00
C LEU A 104 -7.07 6.44 -6.05
N ASN A 105 -6.76 5.70 -7.09
CA ASN A 105 -7.67 5.45 -8.20
C ASN A 105 -7.52 4.02 -8.73
N THR A 106 -8.46 3.59 -9.57
CA THR A 106 -8.52 2.22 -10.08
C THR A 106 -7.36 1.84 -11.01
N ASN A 107 -6.66 2.82 -11.57
CA ASN A 107 -5.54 2.59 -12.48
C ASN A 107 -4.19 2.46 -11.76
N CYS A 108 -4.18 2.66 -10.45
CA CYS A 108 -2.98 2.61 -9.63
C CYS A 108 -3.16 1.67 -8.44
N ARG A 109 -2.06 1.03 -8.03
CA ARG A 109 -1.96 0.24 -6.79
C ARG A 109 -0.83 0.80 -5.94
N LEU A 110 -1.17 1.23 -4.73
CA LEU A 110 -0.19 1.69 -3.74
C LEU A 110 0.16 0.53 -2.80
N ILE A 111 1.41 0.13 -2.77
CA ILE A 111 1.92 -0.92 -1.89
C ILE A 111 2.93 -0.28 -0.94
N ILE A 112 2.61 -0.31 0.35
CA ILE A 112 3.42 0.30 1.41
C ILE A 112 4.07 -0.80 2.23
N THR A 113 5.38 -0.69 2.44
CA THR A 113 6.12 -1.51 3.41
C THR A 113 6.58 -0.63 4.58
N ALA A 114 6.09 -0.93 5.78
CA ALA A 114 6.47 -0.22 6.99
C ALA A 114 7.41 -1.07 7.85
N ARG A 115 8.59 -0.51 8.18
CA ARG A 115 9.65 -1.21 8.93
C ARG A 115 9.35 -1.37 10.41
N ASP A 116 8.45 -0.57 10.93
CA ASP A 116 8.04 -0.58 12.31
C ASP A 116 6.85 -1.54 12.51
N SER A 117 6.96 -2.34 13.55
CA SER A 117 6.00 -3.41 13.82
C SER A 117 4.89 -3.05 14.81
N THR A 118 4.89 -1.82 15.34
CA THR A 118 3.96 -1.46 16.40
C THR A 118 2.63 -0.95 15.85
N THR A 119 1.52 -1.51 16.34
CA THR A 119 0.16 -1.10 15.98
C THR A 119 -0.23 0.29 16.49
N LYS A 120 0.65 0.93 17.25
CA LYS A 120 0.42 2.28 17.81
C LYS A 120 0.72 3.41 16.82
N HIS A 121 1.40 3.11 15.72
CA HIS A 121 1.78 4.14 14.75
C HIS A 121 0.58 4.73 14.01
N SER A 122 0.70 6.01 13.71
CA SER A 122 -0.35 6.80 13.04
C SER A 122 -0.76 6.25 11.67
N LEU A 123 0.18 5.66 10.93
CA LEU A 123 -0.09 5.04 9.63
C LEU A 123 -1.02 3.84 9.76
N ILE A 124 -0.74 2.93 10.69
CA ILE A 124 -1.57 1.73 10.90
C ILE A 124 -2.97 2.14 11.35
N LYS A 125 -3.04 3.10 12.29
CA LYS A 125 -4.33 3.67 12.72
C LYS A 125 -5.08 4.36 11.58
N LEU A 126 -4.36 5.06 10.70
CA LEU A 126 -4.94 5.68 9.51
C LEU A 126 -5.59 4.63 8.60
N CYS A 127 -4.86 3.57 8.28
CA CYS A 127 -5.37 2.47 7.46
C CYS A 127 -6.55 1.76 8.11
N GLU A 128 -6.49 1.52 9.42
CA GLU A 128 -7.60 0.91 10.18
C GLU A 128 -8.83 1.82 10.25
N LYS A 129 -8.64 3.14 10.39
CA LYS A 129 -9.72 4.12 10.44
C LYS A 129 -10.43 4.22 9.09
N HIS A 130 -9.69 4.24 7.99
CA HIS A 130 -10.29 4.29 6.65
C HIS A 130 -11.03 3.00 6.28
N TYR A 131 -10.72 1.91 6.94
CA TYR A 131 -11.51 0.68 6.84
C TYR A 131 -12.93 0.80 7.43
N GLY A 132 -13.13 1.64 8.43
CA GLY A 132 -14.38 1.71 9.21
C GLY A 132 -15.16 3.04 9.13
N SER A 133 -14.61 4.10 8.56
CA SER A 133 -15.25 5.41 8.65
C SER A 133 -16.01 5.79 7.38
N LYS A 134 -17.23 6.32 7.59
CA LYS A 134 -17.98 7.09 6.61
C LYS A 134 -17.28 8.44 6.40
N THR A 135 -16.11 8.45 5.78
CA THR A 135 -15.52 9.71 5.37
C THR A 135 -16.28 10.24 4.17
N ASN A 136 -16.50 11.54 4.12
CA ASN A 136 -17.24 12.29 3.08
C ASN A 136 -16.52 12.26 1.71
N PHE A 137 -16.01 11.13 1.31
CA PHE A 137 -15.58 10.91 -0.04
C PHE A 137 -16.81 10.87 -0.93
N LYS A 138 -16.83 11.69 -1.97
CA LYS A 138 -17.98 11.79 -2.89
C LYS A 138 -18.30 10.40 -3.43
N PRO A 139 -19.47 9.83 -3.09
CA PRO A 139 -19.71 8.40 -3.18
C PRO A 139 -20.12 7.90 -4.57
N GLN A 140 -19.98 8.69 -5.62
CA GLN A 140 -20.57 8.36 -6.91
C GLN A 140 -19.91 7.21 -7.68
N ILE A 141 -18.76 6.71 -7.21
CA ILE A 141 -18.06 5.58 -7.85
C ILE A 141 -17.83 4.39 -6.92
N PHE A 142 -18.00 4.55 -5.60
CA PHE A 142 -17.57 3.56 -4.61
C PHE A 142 -18.61 3.35 -3.50
N ASN A 143 -19.69 2.65 -3.78
CA ASN A 143 -20.65 2.27 -2.73
C ASN A 143 -20.09 1.30 -1.67
N ASP A 144 -18.97 0.62 -1.96
CA ASP A 144 -18.29 -0.30 -1.06
C ASP A 144 -16.85 0.12 -0.72
N TYR A 145 -16.61 1.41 -0.69
CA TYR A 145 -15.28 2.01 -0.52
C TYR A 145 -14.54 1.55 0.75
N ARG A 146 -15.26 1.14 1.78
CA ARG A 146 -14.72 0.78 3.09
C ARG A 146 -13.91 -0.52 3.09
N GLU A 147 -14.24 -1.44 2.21
CA GLU A 147 -13.56 -2.74 2.09
C GLU A 147 -12.53 -2.77 0.99
N LEU A 148 -12.54 -1.77 0.09
CA LEU A 148 -11.85 -1.82 -1.18
C LEU A 148 -10.47 -1.19 -1.19
N ASN A 149 -10.16 -0.31 -0.24
CA ASN A 149 -8.99 0.56 -0.39
C ASN A 149 -7.75 0.12 0.37
N TRP A 150 -7.91 -0.55 1.51
CA TRP A 150 -6.79 -0.88 2.37
C TRP A 150 -6.79 -2.33 2.82
N VAL A 151 -5.66 -2.98 2.63
CA VAL A 151 -5.34 -4.27 3.25
C VAL A 151 -4.12 -4.09 4.14
N SER A 152 -4.26 -4.46 5.40
CA SER A 152 -3.14 -4.52 6.33
C SER A 152 -2.71 -5.98 6.47
N LEU A 153 -1.49 -6.26 6.03
CA LEU A 153 -0.86 -7.57 6.09
C LEU A 153 0.17 -7.55 7.23
N LYS A 154 -0.19 -8.12 8.37
CA LYS A 154 0.71 -8.23 9.52
C LYS A 154 1.37 -9.59 9.56
N ASP A 155 2.68 -9.63 9.42
CA ASP A 155 3.44 -10.85 9.64
C ASP A 155 3.71 -11.07 11.13
N LYS A 156 3.27 -12.23 11.63
CA LYS A 156 3.50 -12.68 13.01
C LYS A 156 4.50 -13.83 13.09
N LYS A 157 5.02 -14.33 11.97
CA LYS A 157 5.79 -15.59 11.93
C LYS A 157 7.17 -15.56 12.62
N LEU A 158 7.63 -14.41 13.11
CA LEU A 158 8.99 -14.28 13.68
C LEU A 158 9.05 -14.06 15.19
N HIS A 159 7.98 -14.34 15.93
CA HIS A 159 8.05 -14.36 17.39
C HIS A 159 8.38 -15.73 17.98
N THR A 160 8.87 -16.68 17.18
CA THR A 160 9.19 -18.05 17.62
C THR A 160 10.67 -18.40 17.40
N PHE A 161 11.54 -17.47 17.71
CA PHE A 161 12.95 -17.80 17.95
C PHE A 161 13.44 -17.10 19.21
#